data_889350198033d5807ee921e2ac17cea3
#
_entry.id   889350198033d5807ee921e2ac17cea3
#
_cell.length_a   1.000
_cell.length_b   1.000
_cell.length_c   1.000
_cell.angle_alpha   90.00
_cell.angle_beta   90.00
_cell.angle_gamma   90.00
#
_symmetry.space_group_name_H-M   'P 1'
#
loop_
_entity.id
_entity.type
_entity.pdbx_description
1 polymer ?
#
loop_
_entity_poly.entity_id
_entity_poly.type
_entity_poly.pdbx_seq_one_letter_code
_entity_poly.pdbx_strand_id
1 'polypeptide(L)'
;MTWRSCIAVVEKPTAKNMKQKKGKPLFTSLRQFSWSGEKGRTGTEAMIEATVLEWYEQKRRKPSPEELALINSIKPKCCPHCGGTFAKDGFRESGIRSFECCECGKKFTALTGTIFDSKKIPISEWIEFLLHLFEFHSLKTSESDNRNAETTGRYWLSKVFAVLRGIQDGVVLSGRVWIDEKLFDAPKSEKESAKRKSNAKGGLTRGCQYYVACGTDGERSFYVVTGKSKPGDKAMLKAYGKRIAECSTLVHDGEKGHNAVIDALALKSEVHTSAETRGMKDEDNPLDEINDLHDKMEKFMRAHSGYDRASLQDWMNLFWLLTNGPRDKMDKVKWFLEMAFSKKIRIKYRDRFGKIEK
;
A
#
# COMPACT_ATOMS: atom_id res chain seq x y z
N MET A 1 24.76 29.49 -17.68
CA MET A 1 23.36 29.12 -17.99
C MET A 1 22.72 28.47 -16.78
N THR A 2 21.49 28.84 -16.44
CA THR A 2 20.74 28.25 -15.33
C THR A 2 20.01 26.99 -15.82
N TRP A 3 19.56 26.13 -14.94
CA TRP A 3 18.67 25.00 -15.25
C TRP A 3 17.49 25.40 -16.15
N ARG A 4 16.98 26.63 -15.96
CA ARG A 4 15.90 27.16 -16.79
C ARG A 4 16.30 27.28 -18.25
N SER A 5 17.55 27.66 -18.54
CA SER A 5 18.01 27.81 -19.92
C SER A 5 18.23 26.48 -20.62
N CYS A 6 18.67 25.44 -19.89
CA CYS A 6 18.79 24.10 -20.48
C CYS A 6 17.43 23.45 -20.72
N ILE A 7 16.50 23.60 -19.77
CA ILE A 7 15.11 23.14 -19.97
C ILE A 7 14.48 23.93 -21.11
N ALA A 8 14.75 25.23 -21.19
CA ALA A 8 14.26 26.09 -22.29
C ALA A 8 14.89 25.75 -23.64
N VAL A 9 16.13 25.24 -23.65
CA VAL A 9 16.81 24.82 -24.90
C VAL A 9 16.25 23.47 -25.39
N VAL A 10 15.98 22.53 -24.47
CA VAL A 10 15.38 21.23 -24.81
C VAL A 10 13.88 21.37 -25.13
N GLU A 11 13.23 22.39 -24.53
CA GLU A 11 11.77 22.58 -24.61
C GLU A 11 11.36 23.81 -25.38
N LYS A 12 12.21 24.50 -26.12
CA LYS A 12 11.68 25.55 -26.98
C LYS A 12 10.79 24.93 -28.06
N PRO A 13 9.55 24.56 -27.74
CA PRO A 13 8.55 24.36 -28.76
C PRO A 13 8.35 25.73 -29.38
N THR A 14 8.34 25.80 -30.69
CA THR A 14 7.89 26.96 -31.42
C THR A 14 6.52 27.41 -30.85
N ALA A 15 6.29 28.71 -30.78
CA ALA A 15 5.11 29.33 -30.15
C ALA A 15 3.74 28.71 -30.58
N LYS A 16 3.71 27.93 -31.68
CA LYS A 16 2.55 27.18 -32.15
C LYS A 16 2.21 25.94 -31.34
N ASN A 17 3.15 25.37 -30.57
CA ASN A 17 2.92 24.18 -29.77
C ASN A 17 2.54 24.46 -28.31
N MET A 18 2.48 25.74 -27.93
CA MET A 18 2.15 26.17 -26.57
C MET A 18 0.65 26.30 -26.29
N LYS A 19 -0.23 25.69 -27.09
CA LYS A 19 -1.58 25.37 -26.61
C LYS A 19 -1.52 24.18 -25.67
N GLN A 20 -0.71 24.32 -24.64
CA GLN A 20 -0.74 23.41 -23.51
C GLN A 20 -2.08 23.58 -22.78
N LYS A 21 -2.87 22.52 -22.75
CA LYS A 21 -3.97 22.37 -21.80
C LYS A 21 -3.46 22.80 -20.43
N LYS A 22 -4.22 23.60 -19.69
CA LYS A 22 -3.96 24.06 -18.32
C LYS A 22 -3.76 22.86 -17.37
N GLY A 23 -2.64 22.18 -17.47
CA GLY A 23 -2.13 21.19 -16.53
C GLY A 23 -0.90 21.78 -15.87
N LYS A 24 -0.75 21.60 -14.56
CA LYS A 24 0.49 21.96 -13.87
C LYS A 24 1.66 21.38 -14.66
N PRO A 25 2.71 22.15 -14.93
CA PRO A 25 3.83 21.67 -15.74
C PRO A 25 4.42 20.42 -15.09
N LEU A 26 4.73 19.44 -15.92
CA LEU A 26 5.32 18.15 -15.56
C LEU A 26 6.60 18.28 -14.72
N PHE A 27 7.19 19.44 -14.68
CA PHE A 27 8.50 19.76 -14.15
C PHE A 27 8.48 20.58 -12.85
N THR A 28 7.40 20.55 -12.08
CA THR A 28 7.41 21.20 -10.76
C THR A 28 8.51 20.66 -9.84
N SER A 29 8.90 19.41 -10.02
CA SER A 29 10.01 18.79 -9.27
C SER A 29 11.39 19.24 -9.77
N LEU A 30 11.56 19.57 -11.04
CA LEU A 30 12.82 20.08 -11.59
C LEU A 30 13.18 21.47 -11.05
N ARG A 31 12.21 22.27 -10.59
CA ARG A 31 12.50 23.53 -9.91
C ARG A 31 13.34 23.35 -8.65
N GLN A 32 13.33 22.18 -8.06
CA GLN A 32 14.17 21.86 -6.89
C GLN A 32 15.65 21.71 -7.24
N PHE A 33 15.99 21.52 -8.51
CA PHE A 33 17.35 21.35 -9.01
C PHE A 33 17.85 22.57 -9.78
N SER A 34 17.14 23.72 -9.73
CA SER A 34 17.61 24.92 -10.40
C SER A 34 18.83 25.48 -9.69
N TRP A 35 19.92 25.65 -10.43
CA TRP A 35 21.12 26.34 -9.96
C TRP A 35 20.84 27.84 -9.85
N SER A 36 21.06 28.42 -8.66
CA SER A 36 20.96 29.86 -8.45
C SER A 36 22.31 30.48 -8.76
N GLY A 37 22.47 31.13 -9.91
CA GLY A 37 23.67 31.92 -10.24
C GLY A 37 23.79 32.21 -11.72
N GLU A 38 24.28 33.43 -12.03
CA GLU A 38 24.56 33.91 -13.39
C GLU A 38 25.90 33.40 -13.93
N LYS A 39 26.70 32.69 -13.14
CA LYS A 39 28.02 32.19 -13.55
C LYS A 39 27.88 30.92 -14.38
N GLY A 40 28.77 30.79 -15.37
CA GLY A 40 28.83 29.57 -16.19
C GLY A 40 28.92 28.30 -15.35
N ARG A 41 28.30 27.20 -15.84
CA ARG A 41 28.28 25.94 -15.15
C ARG A 41 29.68 25.34 -14.98
N THR A 42 29.93 24.77 -13.81
CA THR A 42 31.08 23.89 -13.59
C THR A 42 30.89 22.57 -14.33
N GLY A 43 31.97 21.85 -14.59
CA GLY A 43 31.88 20.49 -15.20
C GLY A 43 30.98 19.53 -14.40
N THR A 44 31.01 19.63 -13.07
CA THR A 44 30.17 18.84 -12.17
C THR A 44 28.68 19.16 -12.33
N GLU A 45 28.33 20.44 -12.40
CA GLU A 45 26.94 20.87 -12.60
C GLU A 45 26.40 20.40 -13.96
N ALA A 46 27.21 20.50 -15.02
CA ALA A 46 26.85 20.04 -16.34
C ALA A 46 26.61 18.51 -16.38
N MET A 47 27.46 17.74 -15.68
CA MET A 47 27.30 16.29 -15.56
C MET A 47 26.00 15.91 -14.81
N ILE A 48 25.75 16.55 -13.66
CA ILE A 48 24.53 16.29 -12.87
C ILE A 48 23.29 16.63 -13.69
N GLU A 49 23.31 17.77 -14.40
CA GLU A 49 22.17 18.21 -15.20
C GLU A 49 21.90 17.25 -16.37
N ALA A 50 22.92 16.80 -17.07
CA ALA A 50 22.77 15.82 -18.14
C ALA A 50 22.18 14.50 -17.63
N THR A 51 22.70 14.01 -16.50
CA THR A 51 22.21 12.77 -15.87
C THR A 51 20.76 12.89 -15.44
N VAL A 52 20.37 14.02 -14.84
CA VAL A 52 18.99 14.26 -14.39
C VAL A 52 18.04 14.40 -15.58
N LEU A 53 18.45 15.07 -16.65
CA LEU A 53 17.65 15.19 -17.87
C LEU A 53 17.41 13.82 -18.51
N GLU A 54 18.47 13.03 -18.67
CA GLU A 54 18.36 11.66 -19.18
C GLU A 54 17.39 10.82 -18.34
N TRP A 55 17.52 10.86 -17.01
CA TRP A 55 16.64 10.16 -16.10
C TRP A 55 15.17 10.57 -16.23
N TYR A 56 14.86 11.87 -16.44
CA TYR A 56 13.50 12.34 -16.70
C TYR A 56 12.99 11.98 -18.10
N GLU A 57 13.85 11.95 -19.10
CA GLU A 57 13.49 11.56 -20.46
C GLU A 57 13.12 10.09 -20.58
N GLN A 58 13.71 9.22 -19.75
CA GLN A 58 13.39 7.79 -19.67
C GLN A 58 11.99 7.50 -19.15
N LYS A 59 11.27 8.48 -18.61
CA LYS A 59 9.92 8.26 -18.10
C LYS A 59 8.98 7.78 -19.20
N ARG A 60 8.40 6.60 -19.00
CA ARG A 60 7.46 6.00 -19.94
C ARG A 60 6.15 6.78 -19.98
N ARG A 61 5.74 7.19 -21.16
CA ARG A 61 4.52 7.95 -21.42
C ARG A 61 3.45 7.13 -22.11
N LYS A 62 3.86 6.12 -22.86
CA LYS A 62 2.99 5.23 -23.62
C LYS A 62 3.15 3.80 -23.12
N PRO A 63 2.10 2.97 -23.18
CA PRO A 63 2.22 1.55 -22.90
C PRO A 63 3.25 0.90 -23.82
N SER A 64 4.05 -0.01 -23.27
CA SER A 64 4.93 -0.86 -24.11
C SER A 64 4.12 -1.85 -24.94
N PRO A 65 4.71 -2.44 -25.99
CA PRO A 65 4.06 -3.52 -26.75
C PRO A 65 3.63 -4.68 -25.86
N GLU A 66 4.44 -5.06 -24.86
CA GLU A 66 4.16 -6.13 -23.90
C GLU A 66 2.99 -5.77 -22.98
N GLU A 67 2.94 -4.53 -22.50
CA GLU A 67 1.80 -4.03 -21.71
C GLU A 67 0.49 -4.07 -22.53
N LEU A 68 0.54 -3.66 -23.79
CA LEU A 68 -0.61 -3.74 -24.71
C LEU A 68 -1.03 -5.18 -24.98
N ALA A 69 -0.07 -6.08 -25.22
CA ALA A 69 -0.34 -7.50 -25.42
C ALA A 69 -1.03 -8.11 -24.19
N LEU A 70 -0.52 -7.82 -22.98
CA LEU A 70 -1.11 -8.26 -21.73
C LEU A 70 -2.55 -7.74 -21.57
N ILE A 71 -2.77 -6.43 -21.70
CA ILE A 71 -4.11 -5.83 -21.54
C ILE A 71 -5.08 -6.43 -22.56
N ASN A 72 -4.66 -6.60 -23.81
CA ASN A 72 -5.49 -7.11 -24.88
C ASN A 72 -5.76 -8.62 -24.79
N SER A 73 -4.97 -9.37 -24.02
CA SER A 73 -5.20 -10.78 -23.72
C SER A 73 -6.31 -10.98 -22.68
N ILE A 74 -6.59 -9.97 -21.85
CA ILE A 74 -7.63 -10.04 -20.81
C ILE A 74 -9.01 -10.02 -21.49
N LYS A 75 -9.76 -11.11 -21.31
CA LYS A 75 -11.13 -11.23 -21.85
C LYS A 75 -12.13 -10.83 -20.76
N PRO A 76 -12.88 -9.75 -20.94
CA PRO A 76 -14.02 -9.46 -20.07
C PRO A 76 -15.03 -10.61 -20.05
N LYS A 77 -15.67 -10.87 -18.90
CA LYS A 77 -16.73 -11.90 -18.82
C LYS A 77 -18.09 -11.36 -19.25
N CYS A 78 -18.36 -10.10 -18.96
CA CYS A 78 -19.60 -9.39 -19.27
C CYS A 78 -19.34 -7.89 -19.32
N CYS A 79 -20.32 -7.12 -19.75
CA CYS A 79 -20.26 -5.66 -19.70
C CYS A 79 -20.11 -5.17 -18.25
N PRO A 80 -19.10 -4.35 -17.92
CA PRO A 80 -18.89 -3.86 -16.55
C PRO A 80 -19.95 -2.82 -16.10
N HIS A 81 -20.86 -2.39 -16.98
CA HIS A 81 -21.88 -1.40 -16.70
C HIS A 81 -23.24 -2.01 -16.39
N CYS A 82 -23.63 -3.07 -17.13
CA CYS A 82 -24.95 -3.67 -16.98
C CYS A 82 -24.94 -5.20 -16.84
N GLY A 83 -23.76 -5.85 -16.98
CA GLY A 83 -23.65 -7.30 -16.94
C GLY A 83 -23.97 -8.01 -18.25
N GLY A 84 -24.42 -7.29 -19.27
CA GLY A 84 -24.86 -7.85 -20.54
C GLY A 84 -23.77 -8.35 -21.47
N THR A 85 -24.17 -8.88 -22.62
CA THR A 85 -23.27 -9.35 -23.67
C THR A 85 -22.60 -8.19 -24.42
N PHE A 86 -21.51 -8.47 -25.11
CA PHE A 86 -20.75 -7.44 -25.80
C PHE A 86 -20.05 -7.98 -27.06
N ALA A 87 -19.71 -7.08 -27.98
CA ALA A 87 -18.93 -7.32 -29.15
C ALA A 87 -17.59 -6.58 -29.13
N LYS A 88 -16.65 -6.99 -29.96
CA LYS A 88 -15.39 -6.26 -30.18
C LYS A 88 -15.66 -5.01 -31.00
N ASP A 89 -15.12 -3.86 -30.55
CA ASP A 89 -15.30 -2.54 -31.18
C ASP A 89 -13.94 -1.92 -31.55
N GLY A 90 -13.10 -2.70 -32.24
CA GLY A 90 -11.78 -2.22 -32.70
C GLY A 90 -10.78 -1.93 -31.57
N PHE A 91 -9.95 -0.89 -31.78
CA PHE A 91 -8.93 -0.45 -30.85
C PHE A 91 -9.01 1.06 -30.62
N ARG A 92 -8.67 1.49 -29.43
CA ARG A 92 -8.46 2.91 -29.11
C ARG A 92 -7.13 3.39 -29.69
N GLU A 93 -6.93 4.71 -29.81
CA GLU A 93 -5.63 5.31 -30.20
C GLU A 93 -4.45 4.82 -29.36
N SER A 94 -4.71 4.44 -28.12
CA SER A 94 -3.69 3.85 -27.22
C SER A 94 -3.31 2.41 -27.54
N GLY A 95 -3.88 1.78 -28.57
CA GLY A 95 -3.68 0.37 -28.90
C GLY A 95 -4.45 -0.63 -28.02
N ILE A 96 -5.26 -0.15 -27.07
CA ILE A 96 -6.06 -1.01 -26.20
C ILE A 96 -7.37 -1.38 -26.90
N ARG A 97 -7.70 -2.68 -26.88
CA ARG A 97 -8.94 -3.20 -27.46
C ARG A 97 -10.16 -2.58 -26.80
N SER A 98 -11.08 -2.10 -27.64
CA SER A 98 -12.39 -1.61 -27.25
C SER A 98 -13.44 -2.70 -27.41
N PHE A 99 -14.47 -2.64 -26.58
CA PHE A 99 -15.65 -3.47 -26.64
C PHE A 99 -16.87 -2.57 -26.55
N GLU A 100 -17.98 -2.96 -27.17
CA GLU A 100 -19.28 -2.29 -27.08
C GLU A 100 -20.33 -3.27 -26.54
N CYS A 101 -21.10 -2.82 -25.56
CA CYS A 101 -22.17 -3.64 -25.00
C CYS A 101 -23.38 -3.68 -25.94
N CYS A 102 -23.87 -4.89 -26.22
CA CYS A 102 -25.04 -5.10 -27.09
C CYS A 102 -26.33 -4.61 -26.44
N GLU A 103 -26.39 -4.52 -25.09
CA GLU A 103 -27.60 -4.15 -24.36
C GLU A 103 -27.64 -2.67 -23.97
N CYS A 104 -26.53 -2.11 -23.44
CA CYS A 104 -26.52 -0.71 -22.98
C CYS A 104 -25.73 0.25 -23.89
N GLY A 105 -25.17 -0.23 -25.00
CA GLY A 105 -24.44 0.58 -25.99
C GLY A 105 -23.13 1.23 -25.45
N LYS A 106 -22.73 0.97 -24.21
CA LYS A 106 -21.54 1.61 -23.64
C LYS A 106 -20.27 0.92 -24.10
N LYS A 107 -19.29 1.75 -24.50
CA LYS A 107 -17.95 1.29 -24.85
C LYS A 107 -17.08 1.13 -23.61
N PHE A 108 -16.28 0.06 -23.57
CA PHE A 108 -15.41 -0.24 -22.46
C PHE A 108 -14.14 -0.99 -22.93
N THR A 109 -13.19 -1.19 -22.02
CA THR A 109 -11.98 -1.98 -22.24
C THR A 109 -11.84 -3.02 -21.13
N ALA A 110 -10.89 -3.93 -21.24
CA ALA A 110 -10.57 -4.89 -20.17
C ALA A 110 -10.24 -4.20 -18.83
N LEU A 111 -9.75 -2.97 -18.86
CA LEU A 111 -9.40 -2.19 -17.66
C LEU A 111 -10.60 -1.47 -17.01
N THR A 112 -11.72 -1.39 -17.70
CA THR A 112 -12.90 -0.66 -17.20
C THR A 112 -13.42 -1.29 -15.91
N GLY A 113 -13.61 -0.45 -14.90
CA GLY A 113 -14.04 -0.86 -13.57
C GLY A 113 -12.94 -1.45 -12.69
N THR A 114 -11.70 -1.57 -13.16
CA THR A 114 -10.54 -1.95 -12.33
C THR A 114 -9.85 -0.71 -11.77
N ILE A 115 -8.81 -0.89 -10.92
CA ILE A 115 -7.99 0.23 -10.44
C ILE A 115 -7.25 0.95 -11.56
N PHE A 116 -7.09 0.34 -12.72
CA PHE A 116 -6.46 0.90 -13.92
C PHE A 116 -7.45 1.60 -14.85
N ASP A 117 -8.74 1.68 -14.48
CA ASP A 117 -9.73 2.41 -15.25
C ASP A 117 -9.31 3.88 -15.43
N SER A 118 -9.44 4.37 -16.67
CA SER A 118 -9.10 5.75 -17.03
C SER A 118 -7.67 6.17 -16.67
N LYS A 119 -6.73 5.21 -16.66
CA LYS A 119 -5.31 5.49 -16.38
C LYS A 119 -4.71 6.44 -17.42
N LYS A 120 -3.87 7.36 -16.97
CA LYS A 120 -3.06 8.25 -17.82
C LYS A 120 -1.59 7.83 -17.88
N ILE A 121 -1.16 7.02 -16.91
CA ILE A 121 0.21 6.55 -16.75
C ILE A 121 0.20 5.06 -17.06
N PRO A 122 1.18 4.54 -17.83
CA PRO A 122 1.30 3.12 -18.14
C PRO A 122 1.34 2.23 -16.89
N ILE A 123 0.91 0.97 -17.02
CA ILE A 123 0.98 -0.01 -15.93
C ILE A 123 2.42 -0.38 -15.62
N SER A 124 3.32 -0.29 -16.59
CA SER A 124 4.75 -0.50 -16.40
C SER A 124 5.36 0.43 -15.32
N GLU A 125 4.86 1.67 -15.18
CA GLU A 125 5.28 2.58 -14.11
C GLU A 125 4.79 2.12 -12.72
N TRP A 126 3.71 1.34 -12.67
CA TRP A 126 3.23 0.72 -11.44
C TRP A 126 4.15 -0.39 -10.95
N ILE A 127 4.82 -1.09 -11.85
CA ILE A 127 5.76 -2.16 -11.48
C ILE A 127 6.89 -1.59 -10.64
N GLU A 128 7.49 -0.50 -11.08
CA GLU A 128 8.56 0.19 -10.35
C GLU A 128 8.08 0.70 -8.98
N PHE A 129 6.90 1.34 -8.95
CA PHE A 129 6.28 1.79 -7.71
C PHE A 129 6.02 0.64 -6.72
N LEU A 130 5.52 -0.50 -7.20
CA LEU A 130 5.25 -1.67 -6.39
C LEU A 130 6.54 -2.31 -5.86
N LEU A 131 7.59 -2.39 -6.69
CA LEU A 131 8.89 -2.92 -6.26
C LEU A 131 9.45 -2.10 -5.09
N HIS A 132 9.46 -0.76 -5.20
CA HIS A 132 9.89 0.11 -4.11
C HIS A 132 9.04 -0.05 -2.86
N LEU A 133 7.71 -0.11 -3.03
CA LEU A 133 6.79 -0.30 -1.91
C LEU A 133 7.03 -1.66 -1.20
N PHE A 134 7.33 -2.71 -1.95
CA PHE A 134 7.60 -4.06 -1.41
C PHE A 134 9.00 -4.20 -0.81
N GLU A 135 9.93 -3.32 -1.14
CA GLU A 135 11.27 -3.21 -0.53
C GLU A 135 11.32 -2.26 0.67
N PHE A 136 10.17 -1.90 1.24
CA PHE A 136 10.02 -1.01 2.39
C PHE A 136 10.54 0.42 2.13
N HIS A 137 10.59 0.85 0.89
CA HIS A 137 10.87 2.25 0.62
C HIS A 137 9.72 3.13 1.10
N SER A 138 10.07 4.30 1.60
CA SER A 138 9.04 5.28 1.97
C SER A 138 8.21 5.66 0.74
N LEU A 139 6.96 6.06 0.95
CA LEU A 139 6.12 6.53 -0.15
C LEU A 139 6.79 7.71 -0.89
N LYS A 140 7.43 8.61 -0.15
CA LYS A 140 8.14 9.75 -0.72
C LYS A 140 9.32 9.32 -1.61
N THR A 141 10.09 8.33 -1.20
CA THR A 141 11.17 7.76 -2.02
C THR A 141 10.61 7.13 -3.28
N SER A 142 9.58 6.28 -3.15
CA SER A 142 8.92 5.63 -4.28
C SER A 142 8.35 6.63 -5.30
N GLU A 143 7.81 7.75 -4.83
CA GLU A 143 7.30 8.84 -5.69
C GLU A 143 8.42 9.55 -6.41
N SER A 144 9.52 9.85 -5.72
CA SER A 144 10.70 10.51 -6.28
C SER A 144 11.33 9.66 -7.38
N ASP A 145 11.60 8.40 -7.06
CA ASP A 145 12.25 7.48 -7.99
C ASP A 145 11.37 7.19 -9.21
N ASN A 146 10.07 7.10 -9.00
CA ASN A 146 9.07 6.94 -10.07
C ASN A 146 8.73 8.24 -10.80
N ARG A 147 9.36 9.35 -10.43
CA ARG A 147 9.19 10.68 -11.06
C ARG A 147 7.73 11.15 -11.08
N ASN A 148 6.95 10.72 -10.11
CA ASN A 148 5.55 11.08 -9.95
C ASN A 148 5.39 12.19 -8.90
N ALA A 149 4.29 12.92 -8.96
CA ALA A 149 3.93 13.84 -7.90
C ALA A 149 3.46 13.08 -6.66
N GLU A 150 3.71 13.62 -5.47
CA GLU A 150 3.29 13.04 -4.18
C GLU A 150 1.79 12.65 -4.17
N THR A 151 0.95 13.50 -4.74
CA THR A 151 -0.49 13.21 -4.86
C THR A 151 -0.78 11.99 -5.73
N THR A 152 0.07 11.69 -6.73
CA THR A 152 -0.05 10.49 -7.57
C THR A 152 0.31 9.23 -6.78
N GLY A 153 1.41 9.26 -6.03
CA GLY A 153 1.82 8.12 -5.21
C GLY A 153 0.79 7.81 -4.12
N ARG A 154 0.27 8.82 -3.42
CA ARG A 154 -0.82 8.66 -2.44
C ARG A 154 -2.10 8.09 -3.08
N TYR A 155 -2.42 8.52 -4.31
CA TYR A 155 -3.54 7.97 -5.04
C TYR A 155 -3.32 6.51 -5.43
N TRP A 156 -2.12 6.15 -5.87
CA TRP A 156 -1.76 4.77 -6.19
C TRP A 156 -1.78 3.88 -4.95
N LEU A 157 -1.24 4.36 -3.83
CA LEU A 157 -1.30 3.65 -2.57
C LEU A 157 -2.75 3.35 -2.15
N SER A 158 -3.67 4.30 -2.30
CA SER A 158 -5.08 4.05 -2.01
C SER A 158 -5.72 2.98 -2.89
N LYS A 159 -5.25 2.85 -4.12
CA LYS A 159 -5.65 1.76 -5.03
C LYS A 159 -5.05 0.42 -4.63
N VAL A 160 -3.76 0.41 -4.22
CA VAL A 160 -3.11 -0.79 -3.66
C VAL A 160 -3.91 -1.29 -2.46
N PHE A 161 -4.22 -0.43 -1.52
CA PHE A 161 -5.02 -0.77 -0.35
C PHE A 161 -6.38 -1.36 -0.72
N ALA A 162 -7.08 -0.76 -1.68
CA ALA A 162 -8.37 -1.25 -2.10
C ALA A 162 -8.31 -2.65 -2.74
N VAL A 163 -7.25 -2.97 -3.47
CA VAL A 163 -7.02 -4.31 -4.03
C VAL A 163 -6.78 -5.32 -2.91
N LEU A 164 -6.05 -4.93 -1.86
CA LEU A 164 -5.66 -5.82 -0.77
C LEU A 164 -6.73 -5.97 0.32
N ARG A 165 -7.80 -5.18 0.31
CA ARG A 165 -8.90 -5.36 1.27
C ARG A 165 -9.48 -6.77 1.20
N GLY A 166 -9.68 -7.40 2.37
CA GLY A 166 -10.15 -8.76 2.50
C GLY A 166 -9.11 -9.85 2.17
N ILE A 167 -7.85 -9.48 1.90
CA ILE A 167 -6.81 -10.47 1.54
C ILE A 167 -6.54 -11.48 2.66
N GLN A 168 -6.83 -11.13 3.89
CA GLN A 168 -6.65 -11.98 5.06
C GLN A 168 -7.91 -12.75 5.49
N ASP A 169 -9.05 -12.58 4.78
CA ASP A 169 -10.34 -13.10 5.27
C ASP A 169 -10.42 -14.63 5.34
N GLY A 170 -9.63 -15.31 4.53
CA GLY A 170 -9.57 -16.78 4.50
C GLY A 170 -8.42 -17.40 5.32
N VAL A 171 -7.66 -16.59 6.07
CA VAL A 171 -6.53 -17.10 6.86
C VAL A 171 -7.05 -17.79 8.11
N VAL A 172 -6.73 -19.08 8.25
CA VAL A 172 -6.98 -19.89 9.46
C VAL A 172 -5.67 -20.59 9.81
N LEU A 173 -5.12 -20.28 10.98
CA LEU A 173 -3.91 -20.89 11.53
C LEU A 173 -4.28 -22.17 12.29
N SER A 174 -3.38 -23.13 12.34
CA SER A 174 -3.62 -24.42 13.01
C SER A 174 -2.35 -25.01 13.60
N GLY A 175 -2.52 -25.98 14.48
CA GLY A 175 -1.41 -26.65 15.15
C GLY A 175 -0.87 -25.83 16.31
N ARG A 176 0.36 -25.42 16.29
CA ARG A 176 0.97 -24.50 17.27
C ARG A 176 0.88 -23.07 16.74
N VAL A 177 0.16 -22.22 17.43
CA VAL A 177 -0.16 -20.86 17.01
C VAL A 177 0.30 -19.87 18.06
N TRP A 178 1.16 -18.93 17.67
CA TRP A 178 1.62 -17.82 18.50
C TRP A 178 0.72 -16.59 18.28
N ILE A 179 0.32 -15.94 19.36
CA ILE A 179 -0.44 -14.69 19.30
C ILE A 179 0.11 -13.65 20.26
N ASP A 180 0.01 -12.40 19.87
CA ASP A 180 0.26 -11.22 20.70
C ASP A 180 -0.29 -9.96 20.04
N GLU A 181 -0.37 -8.83 20.77
CA GLU A 181 -0.82 -7.54 20.27
C GLU A 181 0.33 -6.56 20.07
N LYS A 182 0.55 -6.13 18.82
CA LYS A 182 1.46 -5.01 18.53
C LYS A 182 0.78 -3.66 18.75
N LEU A 183 1.49 -2.75 19.41
CA LEU A 183 1.01 -1.42 19.74
C LEU A 183 1.60 -0.37 18.81
N PHE A 184 0.75 0.53 18.35
CA PHE A 184 1.15 1.72 17.58
C PHE A 184 0.65 2.98 18.24
N ASP A 185 1.56 3.92 18.44
CA ASP A 185 1.23 5.22 19.02
C ASP A 185 0.22 6.00 18.18
N ALA A 186 -0.76 6.60 18.86
CA ALA A 186 -1.65 7.57 18.25
C ALA A 186 -0.87 8.84 17.84
N PRO A 187 -1.34 9.60 16.84
CA PRO A 187 -0.75 10.88 16.47
C PRO A 187 -0.66 11.85 17.65
N LYS A 188 0.34 12.74 17.63
CA LYS A 188 0.55 13.74 18.72
C LYS A 188 -0.71 14.55 19.03
N SER A 189 -1.45 14.98 18.00
CA SER A 189 -2.70 15.71 18.14
C SER A 189 -3.78 14.94 18.91
N GLU A 190 -3.88 13.63 18.71
CA GLU A 190 -4.81 12.77 19.44
C GLU A 190 -4.35 12.56 20.89
N LYS A 191 -3.04 12.38 21.11
CA LYS A 191 -2.43 12.25 22.44
C LYS A 191 -2.66 13.52 23.28
N GLU A 192 -2.50 14.69 22.68
CA GLU A 192 -2.75 15.97 23.36
C GLU A 192 -4.23 16.17 23.70
N SER A 193 -5.12 15.80 22.80
CA SER A 193 -6.56 15.84 23.04
C SER A 193 -6.98 14.87 24.15
N ALA A 194 -6.38 13.71 24.23
CA ALA A 194 -6.64 12.72 25.28
C ALA A 194 -6.08 13.19 26.64
N LYS A 195 -4.89 13.79 26.68
CA LYS A 195 -4.31 14.36 27.91
C LYS A 195 -5.16 15.49 28.49
N ARG A 196 -5.77 16.33 27.64
CA ARG A 196 -6.68 17.42 28.10
C ARG A 196 -7.97 16.86 28.71
N LYS A 197 -8.40 15.66 28.33
CA LYS A 197 -9.63 15.03 28.82
C LYS A 197 -9.41 14.15 30.06
N SER A 198 -8.18 13.74 30.33
CA SER A 198 -7.85 12.88 31.45
C SER A 198 -7.07 13.66 32.52
N ASN A 199 -7.65 13.78 33.72
CA ASN A 199 -6.94 14.24 34.91
C ASN A 199 -5.97 13.15 35.46
N ALA A 200 -5.54 12.21 34.66
CA ALA A 200 -4.75 11.07 35.07
C ALA A 200 -3.31 11.48 35.39
N LYS A 201 -2.97 11.40 36.67
CA LYS A 201 -1.59 11.45 37.17
C LYS A 201 -0.86 10.19 36.76
N GLY A 202 0.06 10.31 35.80
CA GLY A 202 1.06 9.29 35.45
C GLY A 202 0.50 7.97 34.92
N GLY A 203 0.79 7.64 33.67
CA GLY A 203 0.46 6.39 33.01
C GLY A 203 0.16 6.59 31.52
N LEU A 204 0.23 5.50 30.74
CA LEU A 204 -0.18 5.48 29.35
C LEU A 204 -1.66 5.94 29.26
N THR A 205 -1.89 7.06 28.60
CA THR A 205 -3.23 7.66 28.51
C THR A 205 -4.13 6.73 27.71
N ARG A 206 -5.21 6.26 28.31
CA ARG A 206 -6.23 5.42 27.64
C ARG A 206 -6.60 6.03 26.28
N GLY A 207 -6.60 5.21 25.23
CA GLY A 207 -6.93 5.65 23.87
C GLY A 207 -5.83 6.35 23.10
N CYS A 208 -4.58 6.31 23.58
CA CYS A 208 -3.41 6.87 22.89
C CYS A 208 -2.63 5.85 22.03
N GLN A 209 -3.09 4.62 21.99
CA GLN A 209 -2.43 3.54 21.23
C GLN A 209 -3.46 2.76 20.41
N TYR A 210 -3.04 2.37 19.21
CA TYR A 210 -3.77 1.45 18.36
C TYR A 210 -3.22 0.05 18.55
N TYR A 211 -4.10 -0.91 18.72
CA TYR A 211 -3.77 -2.32 18.93
C TYR A 211 -3.98 -3.11 17.65
N VAL A 212 -3.02 -3.93 17.30
CA VAL A 212 -3.09 -4.88 16.19
C VAL A 212 -2.92 -6.26 16.76
N ALA A 213 -3.95 -7.08 16.70
CA ALA A 213 -3.90 -8.49 17.03
C ALA A 213 -3.11 -9.21 15.94
N CYS A 214 -2.06 -9.90 16.30
CA CYS A 214 -1.17 -10.65 15.44
C CYS A 214 -1.25 -12.14 15.77
N GLY A 215 -1.15 -13.00 14.76
CA GLY A 215 -1.01 -14.43 14.96
C GLY A 215 -0.18 -15.06 13.85
N THR A 216 0.55 -16.11 14.19
CA THR A 216 1.33 -16.91 13.24
C THR A 216 1.34 -18.38 13.63
N ASP A 217 1.46 -19.28 12.65
CA ASP A 217 1.75 -20.71 12.83
C ASP A 217 3.17 -21.07 12.34
N GLY A 218 4.04 -20.06 12.17
CA GLY A 218 5.39 -20.17 11.62
C GLY A 218 5.44 -20.07 10.09
N GLU A 219 4.38 -20.49 9.40
CA GLU A 219 4.31 -20.42 7.94
C GLU A 219 3.39 -19.28 7.45
N ARG A 220 2.28 -19.08 8.13
CA ARG A 220 1.25 -18.09 7.81
C ARG A 220 1.04 -17.15 8.97
N SER A 221 0.53 -15.97 8.69
CA SER A 221 0.21 -14.99 9.72
C SER A 221 -1.03 -14.19 9.36
N PHE A 222 -1.58 -13.49 10.35
CA PHE A 222 -2.62 -12.47 10.14
C PHE A 222 -2.43 -11.28 11.08
N TYR A 223 -3.02 -10.15 10.70
CA TYR A 223 -2.93 -8.87 11.38
C TYR A 223 -4.27 -8.16 11.38
N VAL A 224 -4.88 -7.96 12.54
CA VAL A 224 -6.21 -7.35 12.68
C VAL A 224 -6.17 -6.17 13.63
N VAL A 225 -6.51 -4.99 13.14
CA VAL A 225 -6.62 -3.80 13.97
C VAL A 225 -7.86 -3.91 14.86
N THR A 226 -7.66 -3.96 16.17
CA THR A 226 -8.74 -4.10 17.16
C THR A 226 -9.27 -2.76 17.65
N GLY A 227 -8.49 -1.67 17.53
CA GLY A 227 -8.93 -0.33 17.88
C GLY A 227 -7.92 0.48 18.69
N LYS A 228 -8.40 1.56 19.34
CA LYS A 228 -7.58 2.53 20.10
C LYS A 228 -7.40 2.19 21.58
N SER A 229 -7.96 1.12 22.06
CA SER A 229 -7.87 0.72 23.46
C SER A 229 -7.48 -0.75 23.53
N LYS A 230 -6.95 -1.15 24.70
CA LYS A 230 -6.69 -2.57 24.97
C LYS A 230 -7.95 -3.38 24.65
N PRO A 231 -7.85 -4.36 23.77
CA PRO A 231 -9.01 -5.13 23.36
C PRO A 231 -9.54 -5.96 24.54
N GLY A 232 -10.85 -5.94 24.75
CA GLY A 232 -11.52 -6.86 25.67
C GLY A 232 -11.96 -8.13 24.97
N ASP A 233 -12.54 -9.09 25.72
CA ASP A 233 -12.89 -10.43 25.28
C ASP A 233 -13.64 -10.48 23.93
N LYS A 234 -14.63 -9.60 23.73
CA LYS A 234 -15.39 -9.53 22.47
C LYS A 234 -14.52 -9.11 21.28
N ALA A 235 -13.58 -8.20 21.50
CA ALA A 235 -12.67 -7.75 20.46
C ALA A 235 -11.63 -8.82 20.13
N MET A 236 -11.14 -9.53 21.15
CA MET A 236 -10.26 -10.69 21.02
C MET A 236 -10.94 -11.82 20.23
N LEU A 237 -12.14 -12.22 20.61
CA LEU A 237 -12.92 -13.22 19.88
C LEU A 237 -13.18 -12.81 18.43
N LYS A 238 -13.46 -11.54 18.18
CA LYS A 238 -13.64 -11.03 16.81
C LYS A 238 -12.35 -11.09 15.99
N ALA A 239 -11.20 -10.81 16.60
CA ALA A 239 -9.91 -10.79 15.93
C ALA A 239 -9.36 -12.21 15.68
N TYR A 240 -9.41 -13.08 16.67
CA TYR A 240 -8.78 -14.39 16.65
C TYR A 240 -9.75 -15.53 16.31
N GLY A 241 -11.03 -15.46 16.75
CA GLY A 241 -11.96 -16.58 16.78
C GLY A 241 -12.29 -17.23 15.43
N LYS A 242 -12.11 -16.49 14.31
CA LYS A 242 -12.29 -17.03 12.95
C LYS A 242 -10.97 -17.39 12.26
N ARG A 243 -9.85 -17.19 12.96
CA ARG A 243 -8.50 -17.24 12.37
C ARG A 243 -7.63 -18.32 13.00
N ILE A 244 -8.11 -19.00 14.01
CA ILE A 244 -7.43 -20.10 14.68
C ILE A 244 -8.36 -21.31 14.64
N ALA A 245 -7.83 -22.42 14.20
CA ALA A 245 -8.57 -23.69 14.18
C ALA A 245 -8.78 -24.22 15.61
N GLU A 246 -9.93 -24.81 15.85
CA GLU A 246 -10.23 -25.48 17.12
C GLU A 246 -9.16 -26.51 17.49
N CYS A 247 -9.00 -26.77 18.78
CA CYS A 247 -8.05 -27.73 19.33
C CYS A 247 -6.57 -27.47 19.02
N SER A 248 -6.22 -26.30 18.51
CA SER A 248 -4.83 -25.85 18.33
C SER A 248 -4.16 -25.57 19.69
N THR A 249 -2.83 -25.53 19.71
CA THR A 249 -2.04 -25.09 20.88
C THR A 249 -1.75 -23.60 20.72
N LEU A 250 -2.25 -22.78 21.64
CA LEU A 250 -2.03 -21.33 21.66
C LEU A 250 -0.83 -21.00 22.53
N VAL A 251 0.21 -20.41 21.92
CA VAL A 251 1.41 -19.93 22.60
C VAL A 251 1.28 -18.41 22.79
N HIS A 252 1.33 -17.94 24.04
CA HIS A 252 1.07 -16.53 24.34
C HIS A 252 1.72 -16.07 25.67
N ASP A 253 1.73 -14.76 25.92
CA ASP A 253 2.34 -14.12 27.09
C ASP A 253 1.54 -14.23 28.41
N GLY A 254 0.37 -14.85 28.38
CA GLY A 254 -0.54 -14.95 29.52
C GLY A 254 -1.50 -13.76 29.67
N GLU A 255 -1.66 -12.92 28.65
CA GLU A 255 -2.65 -11.84 28.69
C GLU A 255 -4.07 -12.41 28.88
N LYS A 256 -4.80 -11.87 29.88
CA LYS A 256 -6.13 -12.38 30.29
C LYS A 256 -7.17 -12.36 29.18
N GLY A 257 -7.06 -11.42 28.23
CA GLY A 257 -7.95 -11.34 27.09
C GLY A 257 -7.92 -12.56 26.17
N HIS A 258 -6.82 -13.34 26.19
CA HIS A 258 -6.69 -14.56 25.41
C HIS A 258 -7.56 -15.71 25.93
N ASN A 259 -7.93 -15.71 27.21
CA ASN A 259 -8.75 -16.78 27.80
C ASN A 259 -10.09 -16.95 27.08
N ALA A 260 -10.73 -15.84 26.68
CA ALA A 260 -11.97 -15.89 25.92
C ALA A 260 -11.84 -16.64 24.57
N VAL A 261 -10.67 -16.55 23.93
CA VAL A 261 -10.39 -17.25 22.68
C VAL A 261 -10.08 -18.72 22.96
N ILE A 262 -9.32 -19.01 24.01
CA ILE A 262 -8.98 -20.37 24.46
C ILE A 262 -10.23 -21.14 24.74
N ASP A 263 -11.13 -20.58 25.56
CA ASP A 263 -12.39 -21.22 25.94
C ASP A 263 -13.33 -21.46 24.75
N ALA A 264 -13.44 -20.42 23.87
CA ALA A 264 -14.37 -20.49 22.74
C ALA A 264 -13.95 -21.50 21.66
N LEU A 265 -12.65 -21.77 21.49
CA LEU A 265 -12.10 -22.63 20.46
C LEU A 265 -11.52 -23.94 21.04
N ALA A 266 -11.71 -24.21 22.35
CA ALA A 266 -11.17 -25.35 23.06
C ALA A 266 -9.65 -25.53 22.82
N LEU A 267 -8.88 -24.44 22.90
CA LEU A 267 -7.45 -24.44 22.64
C LEU A 267 -6.67 -25.00 23.84
N LYS A 268 -5.51 -25.58 23.54
CA LYS A 268 -4.52 -25.88 24.57
C LYS A 268 -3.72 -24.59 24.81
N SER A 269 -3.60 -24.12 26.05
CA SER A 269 -2.86 -22.92 26.42
C SER A 269 -1.43 -23.27 26.80
N GLU A 270 -0.46 -22.58 26.17
CA GLU A 270 0.95 -22.61 26.50
C GLU A 270 1.38 -21.19 26.80
N VAL A 271 1.59 -20.88 28.09
CA VAL A 271 1.87 -19.53 28.58
C VAL A 271 3.36 -19.37 28.84
N HIS A 272 3.94 -18.27 28.31
CA HIS A 272 5.32 -17.83 28.57
C HIS A 272 5.32 -16.37 28.97
N THR A 273 5.44 -16.12 30.25
CA THR A 273 5.37 -14.74 30.77
C THR A 273 6.60 -13.92 30.44
N SER A 274 6.46 -12.60 30.37
CA SER A 274 7.58 -11.67 30.18
C SER A 274 8.66 -11.79 31.28
N ALA A 275 8.33 -12.32 32.45
CA ALA A 275 9.28 -12.58 33.52
C ALA A 275 10.17 -13.80 33.20
N GLU A 276 9.60 -14.81 32.61
CA GLU A 276 10.31 -16.06 32.22
C GLU A 276 11.20 -15.81 31.00
N THR A 277 10.72 -15.07 30.01
CA THR A 277 11.44 -14.84 28.74
C THR A 277 12.48 -13.71 28.81
N ARG A 278 12.50 -12.94 29.91
CA ARG A 278 13.40 -11.80 30.04
C ARG A 278 14.86 -12.21 30.05
N GLY A 279 15.62 -11.73 29.06
CA GLY A 279 17.07 -11.98 28.90
C GLY A 279 17.41 -13.32 28.26
N MET A 280 16.41 -14.08 27.79
CA MET A 280 16.65 -15.20 26.89
C MET A 280 17.19 -14.67 25.55
N LYS A 281 17.99 -15.47 24.89
CA LYS A 281 18.35 -15.22 23.48
C LYS A 281 17.12 -15.49 22.60
N ASP A 282 17.07 -14.84 21.45
CA ASP A 282 15.95 -15.02 20.52
C ASP A 282 15.74 -16.50 20.15
N GLU A 283 16.81 -17.25 19.86
CA GLU A 283 16.79 -18.69 19.54
C GLU A 283 16.21 -19.60 20.63
N ASP A 284 16.30 -19.16 21.90
CA ASP A 284 15.81 -19.91 23.08
C ASP A 284 14.44 -19.41 23.56
N ASN A 285 13.94 -18.31 22.99
CA ASN A 285 12.69 -17.68 23.44
C ASN A 285 11.47 -18.35 22.80
N PRO A 286 10.59 -18.98 23.60
CA PRO A 286 9.39 -19.65 23.06
C PRO A 286 8.43 -18.70 22.31
N LEU A 287 8.54 -17.38 22.51
CA LEU A 287 7.76 -16.35 21.84
C LEU A 287 8.49 -15.71 20.63
N ASP A 288 9.63 -16.27 20.20
CA ASP A 288 10.45 -15.68 19.14
C ASP A 288 9.69 -15.50 17.82
N GLU A 289 8.89 -16.49 17.44
CA GLU A 289 8.08 -16.42 16.20
C GLU A 289 7.20 -15.17 16.13
N ILE A 290 6.55 -14.80 17.23
CA ILE A 290 5.68 -13.62 17.25
C ILE A 290 6.50 -12.33 17.44
N ASN A 291 7.62 -12.38 18.17
CA ASN A 291 8.51 -11.24 18.36
C ASN A 291 9.18 -10.84 17.05
N ASP A 292 9.72 -11.80 16.28
CA ASP A 292 10.30 -11.56 14.96
C ASP A 292 9.28 -10.94 13.99
N LEU A 293 8.04 -11.41 14.06
CA LEU A 293 6.94 -10.84 13.30
C LEU A 293 6.67 -9.37 13.67
N HIS A 294 6.69 -9.05 14.98
CA HIS A 294 6.53 -7.70 15.49
C HIS A 294 7.68 -6.78 15.08
N ASP A 295 8.90 -7.28 15.06
CA ASP A 295 10.10 -6.53 14.64
C ASP A 295 10.05 -6.22 13.14
N LYS A 296 9.67 -7.19 12.32
CA LYS A 296 9.46 -6.99 10.88
C LYS A 296 8.37 -5.93 10.63
N MET A 297 7.26 -6.02 11.38
CA MET A 297 6.16 -5.05 11.29
C MET A 297 6.61 -3.64 11.70
N GLU A 298 7.41 -3.52 12.75
CA GLU A 298 7.93 -2.24 13.20
C GLU A 298 8.87 -1.62 12.17
N LYS A 299 9.80 -2.39 11.59
CA LYS A 299 10.69 -1.95 10.50
C LYS A 299 9.88 -1.45 9.30
N PHE A 300 8.86 -2.21 8.89
CA PHE A 300 7.95 -1.82 7.81
C PHE A 300 7.23 -0.50 8.12
N MET A 301 6.63 -0.37 9.29
CA MET A 301 5.86 0.83 9.65
C MET A 301 6.75 2.06 9.87
N ARG A 302 8.00 1.90 10.31
CA ARG A 302 8.98 2.99 10.40
C ARG A 302 9.31 3.57 9.03
N ALA A 303 9.42 2.75 8.00
CA ALA A 303 9.64 3.20 6.61
C ALA A 303 8.48 4.08 6.09
N HIS A 304 7.29 3.88 6.62
CA HIS A 304 6.07 4.61 6.26
C HIS A 304 5.61 5.59 7.35
N SER A 305 6.54 6.14 8.14
CA SER A 305 6.22 7.09 9.21
C SER A 305 5.34 8.25 8.71
N GLY A 306 4.39 8.70 9.54
CA GLY A 306 3.42 9.74 9.16
C GLY A 306 2.16 9.21 8.47
N TYR A 307 1.95 7.90 8.41
CA TYR A 307 0.72 7.30 7.89
C TYR A 307 -0.52 7.71 8.72
N ASP A 308 -1.66 7.79 8.04
CA ASP A 308 -2.96 7.98 8.70
C ASP A 308 -3.36 6.72 9.47
N ARG A 309 -3.63 6.85 10.76
CA ARG A 309 -4.05 5.74 11.63
C ARG A 309 -5.40 5.13 11.23
N ALA A 310 -6.26 5.90 10.56
CA ALA A 310 -7.51 5.38 10.01
C ALA A 310 -7.28 4.33 8.92
N SER A 311 -6.13 4.35 8.26
CA SER A 311 -5.73 3.36 7.26
C SER A 311 -4.84 2.23 7.80
N LEU A 312 -4.68 2.09 9.14
CA LEU A 312 -3.78 1.09 9.73
C LEU A 312 -4.10 -0.33 9.27
N GLN A 313 -5.38 -0.72 9.14
CA GLN A 313 -5.75 -2.03 8.62
C GLN A 313 -5.32 -2.22 7.15
N ASP A 314 -5.40 -1.18 6.33
CA ASP A 314 -4.94 -1.24 4.95
C ASP A 314 -3.40 -1.44 4.89
N TRP A 315 -2.64 -0.82 5.80
CA TRP A 315 -1.21 -1.09 5.98
C TRP A 315 -0.93 -2.52 6.44
N MET A 316 -1.73 -3.05 7.35
CA MET A 316 -1.62 -4.45 7.79
C MET A 316 -1.94 -5.44 6.66
N ASN A 317 -2.87 -5.13 5.77
CA ASN A 317 -3.13 -5.92 4.57
C ASN A 317 -1.94 -5.89 3.58
N LEU A 318 -1.27 -4.75 3.45
CA LEU A 318 -0.05 -4.66 2.66
C LEU A 318 1.09 -5.44 3.32
N PHE A 319 1.28 -5.31 4.63
CA PHE A 319 2.28 -6.07 5.37
C PHE A 319 2.02 -7.58 5.26
N TRP A 320 0.76 -8.00 5.28
CA TRP A 320 0.39 -9.40 5.04
C TRP A 320 0.84 -9.91 3.67
N LEU A 321 0.66 -9.13 2.60
CA LEU A 321 1.18 -9.47 1.28
C LEU A 321 2.71 -9.68 1.31
N LEU A 322 3.42 -8.86 2.09
CA LEU A 322 4.88 -8.93 2.16
C LEU A 322 5.38 -10.16 2.91
N THR A 323 4.65 -10.61 3.93
CA THR A 323 5.03 -11.74 4.79
C THR A 323 4.45 -13.09 4.34
N ASN A 324 3.24 -13.12 3.78
CA ASN A 324 2.54 -14.34 3.37
C ASN A 324 2.47 -14.53 1.84
N GLY A 325 2.83 -13.53 1.07
CA GLY A 325 2.87 -13.61 -0.39
C GLY A 325 4.09 -14.38 -0.91
N PRO A 326 4.24 -14.48 -2.22
CA PRO A 326 5.43 -15.07 -2.83
C PRO A 326 6.72 -14.49 -2.25
N ARG A 327 7.76 -15.31 -2.07
CA ARG A 327 9.05 -14.83 -1.53
C ARG A 327 9.74 -13.87 -2.48
N ASP A 328 9.73 -14.18 -3.77
CA ASP A 328 10.32 -13.33 -4.81
C ASP A 328 9.51 -12.04 -5.01
N LYS A 329 10.20 -10.91 -5.14
CA LYS A 329 9.58 -9.61 -5.31
C LYS A 329 8.84 -9.45 -6.65
N MET A 330 9.36 -10.06 -7.71
CA MET A 330 8.73 -10.00 -9.03
C MET A 330 7.45 -10.84 -9.06
N ASP A 331 7.46 -11.99 -8.37
CA ASP A 331 6.27 -12.81 -8.20
C ASP A 331 5.22 -12.11 -7.34
N LYS A 332 5.61 -11.34 -6.32
CA LYS A 332 4.68 -10.47 -5.57
C LYS A 332 4.02 -9.44 -6.46
N VAL A 333 4.80 -8.76 -7.32
CA VAL A 333 4.27 -7.78 -8.29
C VAL A 333 3.30 -8.45 -9.25
N LYS A 334 3.68 -9.59 -9.81
CA LYS A 334 2.81 -10.39 -10.69
C LYS A 334 1.50 -10.74 -9.99
N TRP A 335 1.55 -11.30 -8.81
CA TRP A 335 0.38 -11.69 -8.04
C TRP A 335 -0.54 -10.50 -7.73
N PHE A 336 0.04 -9.36 -7.33
CA PHE A 336 -0.72 -8.13 -7.11
C PHE A 336 -1.41 -7.64 -8.39
N LEU A 337 -0.71 -7.63 -9.53
CA LEU A 337 -1.27 -7.20 -10.81
C LEU A 337 -2.41 -8.12 -11.26
N GLU A 338 -2.28 -9.43 -11.11
CA GLU A 338 -3.34 -10.39 -11.42
C GLU A 338 -4.60 -10.13 -10.56
N MET A 339 -4.43 -9.88 -9.25
CA MET A 339 -5.56 -9.46 -8.40
C MET A 339 -6.15 -8.13 -8.87
N ALA A 340 -5.31 -7.17 -9.21
CA ALA A 340 -5.75 -5.83 -9.63
C ALA A 340 -6.53 -5.85 -10.96
N PHE A 341 -6.19 -6.75 -11.87
CA PHE A 341 -6.95 -6.96 -13.11
C PHE A 341 -8.27 -7.71 -12.87
N SER A 342 -8.31 -8.61 -11.90
CA SER A 342 -9.49 -9.43 -11.63
C SER A 342 -10.57 -8.69 -10.83
N LYS A 343 -10.17 -7.84 -9.89
CA LYS A 343 -11.08 -7.12 -8.98
C LYS A 343 -11.73 -5.92 -9.66
N LYS A 344 -13.04 -5.81 -9.55
CA LYS A 344 -13.81 -4.65 -10.05
C LYS A 344 -13.85 -3.57 -8.98
N ILE A 345 -12.78 -2.76 -8.92
CA ILE A 345 -12.59 -1.68 -7.97
C ILE A 345 -12.24 -0.41 -8.74
N ARG A 346 -13.11 0.58 -8.70
CA ARG A 346 -12.90 1.86 -9.35
C ARG A 346 -12.77 2.97 -8.32
N ILE A 347 -11.59 3.57 -8.23
CA ILE A 347 -11.32 4.74 -7.39
C ILE A 347 -10.94 5.89 -8.32
N LYS A 348 -11.66 7.01 -8.25
CA LYS A 348 -11.33 8.22 -8.99
C LYS A 348 -10.44 9.12 -8.14
N TYR A 349 -9.55 9.86 -8.78
CA TYR A 349 -8.67 10.83 -8.11
C TYR A 349 -9.47 11.84 -7.27
N ARG A 350 -10.57 12.37 -7.80
CA ARG A 350 -11.45 13.30 -7.09
C ARG A 350 -12.15 12.68 -5.86
N ASP A 351 -12.40 11.37 -5.86
CA ASP A 351 -13.04 10.70 -4.72
C ASP A 351 -12.06 10.64 -3.53
N ARG A 352 -10.76 10.66 -3.80
CA ARG A 352 -9.71 10.67 -2.78
C ARG A 352 -9.35 12.07 -2.28
N PHE A 353 -9.37 13.07 -3.15
CA PHE A 353 -8.91 14.42 -2.88
C PHE A 353 -9.98 15.51 -3.08
N GLY A 354 -11.18 15.15 -3.51
CA GLY A 354 -12.23 16.09 -3.92
C GLY A 354 -13.12 16.63 -2.83
N LYS A 355 -13.00 16.16 -1.59
CA LYS A 355 -13.71 16.72 -0.44
C LYS A 355 -12.81 17.71 0.32
N ILE A 356 -12.48 18.82 -0.32
CA ILE A 356 -12.27 20.07 0.40
C ILE A 356 -13.65 20.74 0.35
N GLU A 357 -14.48 20.47 1.31
CA GLU A 357 -15.62 21.34 1.59
C GLU A 357 -15.05 22.72 1.88
N LYS A 358 -15.48 23.69 1.08
CA LYS A 358 -15.18 25.10 1.23
C LYS A 358 -15.90 25.64 2.48
#